data_3af2f6950cef111645bd0f9aceebb048
#
_entry.id   3af2f6950cef111645bd0f9aceebb048
#
_cell.length_a   1.000
_cell.length_b   1.000
_cell.length_c   1.000
_cell.angle_alpha   90.00
_cell.angle_beta   90.00
_cell.angle_gamma   90.00
#
_symmetry.space_group_name_H-M   'P 1'
#
loop_
_entity.id
_entity.type
_entity.pdbx_description
1 polymer ?
#
loop_
_entity_poly.entity_id
_entity_poly.type
_entity_poly.pdbx_seq_one_letter_code
_entity_poly.pdbx_strand_id
1 'polypeptide(L)'
;MGQRWLLPEEHRLVFAAGQRGGLYHELAQHLASELQAAHPRLSIEVIETNGSLDNAKRLQNQEADLALLQNDTQGGAQARSLTAIHPELLHFLCHRDADIQSLHELAGHTVAVGTKGSGSEQFTHELFRYLGLAEKELNLKHLSLAEATRQLVAGE
;
A
#
# COMPACT_ATOMS: atom_id res chain seq x y z
N MET A 1 -7.74 -38.49 24.83
CA MET A 1 -6.37 -37.99 25.05
C MET A 1 -6.09 -36.87 24.06
N GLY A 2 -6.27 -35.61 24.48
CA GLY A 2 -6.05 -34.45 23.61
C GLY A 2 -4.55 -34.26 23.42
N GLN A 3 -4.10 -34.24 22.16
CA GLN A 3 -2.78 -33.72 21.82
C GLN A 3 -2.72 -32.26 22.18
N ARG A 4 -2.10 -31.96 23.31
CA ARG A 4 -1.71 -30.62 23.70
C ARG A 4 -0.59 -30.21 22.75
N TRP A 5 -0.90 -29.41 21.72
CA TRP A 5 0.11 -28.75 20.91
C TRP A 5 0.93 -27.88 21.85
N LEU A 6 2.16 -28.28 22.12
CA LEU A 6 3.15 -27.45 22.78
C LEU A 6 3.55 -26.39 21.76
N LEU A 7 2.80 -25.29 21.71
CA LEU A 7 3.21 -24.09 20.98
C LEU A 7 4.51 -23.58 21.61
N PRO A 8 5.49 -23.17 20.81
CA PRO A 8 6.67 -22.48 21.33
C PRO A 8 6.27 -21.36 22.29
N GLU A 9 7.11 -21.06 23.27
CA GLU A 9 6.74 -20.17 24.37
C GLU A 9 6.38 -18.74 23.91
N GLU A 10 6.90 -18.29 22.77
CA GLU A 10 6.58 -16.99 22.15
C GLU A 10 6.57 -17.09 20.62
N HIS A 11 5.60 -16.46 19.99
CA HIS A 11 5.53 -16.31 18.54
C HIS A 11 5.82 -14.87 18.17
N ARG A 12 6.88 -14.63 17.44
CA ARG A 12 7.19 -13.32 16.86
C ARG A 12 6.87 -13.32 15.38
N LEU A 13 6.07 -12.35 14.95
CA LEU A 13 5.72 -12.13 13.56
C LEU A 13 6.14 -10.73 13.12
N VAL A 14 6.56 -10.61 11.87
CA VAL A 14 6.84 -9.33 11.22
C VAL A 14 5.69 -9.00 10.28
N PHE A 15 5.10 -7.82 10.44
CA PHE A 15 3.97 -7.36 9.65
C PHE A 15 4.38 -6.18 8.77
N ALA A 16 4.54 -6.43 7.47
CA ALA A 16 4.82 -5.40 6.47
C ALA A 16 3.55 -4.59 6.17
N ALA A 17 3.61 -3.29 6.39
CA ALA A 17 2.44 -2.43 6.37
C ALA A 17 2.49 -1.41 5.21
N GLY A 18 3.00 -0.23 5.48
CA GLY A 18 3.09 0.90 4.55
C GLY A 18 3.82 2.05 5.21
N GLN A 19 3.78 3.21 4.60
CA GLN A 19 4.40 4.40 5.15
C GLN A 19 3.71 4.83 6.45
N ARG A 20 4.50 5.33 7.38
CA ARG A 20 4.00 5.88 8.65
C ARG A 20 3.00 7.02 8.38
N GLY A 21 1.86 6.97 9.09
CA GLY A 21 0.74 7.89 8.88
C GLY A 21 -0.13 7.56 7.66
N GLY A 22 0.16 6.49 6.94
CA GLY A 22 -0.72 5.95 5.89
C GLY A 22 -1.68 4.90 6.45
N LEU A 23 -2.79 4.66 5.72
CA LEU A 23 -3.86 3.75 6.14
C LEU A 23 -3.35 2.34 6.46
N TYR A 24 -2.46 1.78 5.65
CA TYR A 24 -1.92 0.44 5.87
C TYR A 24 -1.13 0.35 7.18
N HIS A 25 -0.33 1.37 7.48
CA HIS A 25 0.43 1.40 8.71
C HIS A 25 -0.50 1.49 9.95
N GLU A 26 -1.52 2.33 9.90
CA GLU A 26 -2.50 2.46 10.98
C GLU A 26 -3.31 1.17 11.16
N LEU A 27 -3.80 0.57 10.07
CA LEU A 27 -4.51 -0.70 10.13
C LEU A 27 -3.64 -1.83 10.71
N ALA A 28 -2.39 -1.94 10.28
CA ALA A 28 -1.47 -2.95 10.79
C ALA A 28 -1.18 -2.77 12.28
N GLN A 29 -1.03 -1.54 12.75
CA GLN A 29 -0.83 -1.22 14.17
C GLN A 29 -2.05 -1.64 15.00
N HIS A 30 -3.26 -1.31 14.55
CA HIS A 30 -4.49 -1.71 15.24
C HIS A 30 -4.66 -3.23 15.27
N LEU A 31 -4.48 -3.90 14.12
CA LEU A 31 -4.57 -5.35 14.06
C LEU A 31 -3.54 -6.03 14.95
N ALA A 32 -2.29 -5.56 14.95
CA ALA A 32 -1.23 -6.08 15.82
C ALA A 32 -1.60 -5.92 17.29
N SER A 33 -2.11 -4.75 17.68
CA SER A 33 -2.54 -4.47 19.04
C SER A 33 -3.66 -5.42 19.51
N GLU A 34 -4.72 -5.59 18.71
CA GLU A 34 -5.85 -6.47 19.01
C GLU A 34 -5.43 -7.95 19.08
N LEU A 35 -4.61 -8.39 18.12
CA LEU A 35 -4.12 -9.76 18.10
C LEU A 35 -3.23 -10.07 19.30
N GLN A 36 -2.34 -9.17 19.69
CA GLN A 36 -1.49 -9.33 20.88
C GLN A 36 -2.30 -9.32 22.18
N ALA A 37 -3.32 -8.46 22.25
CA ALA A 37 -4.23 -8.44 23.40
C ALA A 37 -5.01 -9.75 23.56
N ALA A 38 -5.47 -10.33 22.43
CA ALA A 38 -6.18 -11.61 22.41
C ALA A 38 -5.25 -12.82 22.63
N HIS A 39 -3.98 -12.68 22.25
CA HIS A 39 -2.98 -13.76 22.28
C HIS A 39 -1.68 -13.29 22.96
N PRO A 40 -1.57 -13.33 24.30
CA PRO A 40 -0.44 -12.77 25.04
C PRO A 40 0.95 -13.37 24.73
N ARG A 41 1.00 -14.50 24.00
CA ARG A 41 2.24 -15.13 23.54
C ARG A 41 2.63 -14.71 22.12
N LEU A 42 1.84 -13.84 21.50
CA LEU A 42 2.08 -13.33 20.15
C LEU A 42 2.73 -11.95 20.27
N SER A 43 3.86 -11.78 19.63
CA SER A 43 4.52 -10.49 19.43
C SER A 43 4.51 -10.16 17.95
N ILE A 44 3.96 -9.02 17.57
CA ILE A 44 3.89 -8.56 16.17
C ILE A 44 4.68 -7.26 16.05
N GLU A 45 5.71 -7.29 15.23
CA GLU A 45 6.48 -6.11 14.84
C GLU A 45 5.90 -5.55 13.53
N VAL A 46 5.32 -4.37 13.58
CA VAL A 46 4.83 -3.67 12.38
C VAL A 46 5.99 -2.88 11.78
N ILE A 47 6.35 -3.19 10.55
CA ILE A 47 7.43 -2.51 9.83
C ILE A 47 6.89 -1.54 8.77
N GLU A 48 7.56 -0.39 8.69
CA GLU A 48 7.31 0.60 7.65
C GLU A 48 7.84 0.11 6.30
N THR A 49 7.08 0.33 5.24
CA THR A 49 7.41 -0.08 3.87
C THR A 49 6.92 0.96 2.86
N ASN A 50 7.26 0.76 1.58
CA ASN A 50 6.75 1.59 0.51
C ASN A 50 5.36 1.19 0.00
N GLY A 51 4.71 0.17 0.60
CA GLY A 51 3.38 -0.32 0.24
C GLY A 51 3.39 -1.66 -0.48
N SER A 52 2.34 -1.95 -1.24
CA SER A 52 2.01 -3.31 -1.71
C SER A 52 3.13 -4.05 -2.43
N LEU A 53 3.86 -3.43 -3.34
CA LEU A 53 4.95 -4.10 -4.06
C LEU A 53 6.15 -4.42 -3.16
N ASP A 54 6.50 -3.50 -2.23
CA ASP A 54 7.55 -3.74 -1.24
C ASP A 54 7.11 -4.86 -0.27
N ASN A 55 5.86 -4.81 0.17
CA ASN A 55 5.26 -5.82 1.04
C ASN A 55 5.29 -7.22 0.40
N ALA A 56 4.91 -7.32 -0.87
CA ALA A 56 4.95 -8.58 -1.61
C ALA A 56 6.37 -9.15 -1.71
N LYS A 57 7.37 -8.30 -1.96
CA LYS A 57 8.78 -8.71 -1.99
C LYS A 57 9.25 -9.22 -0.64
N ARG A 58 8.88 -8.55 0.45
CA ARG A 58 9.25 -8.96 1.81
C ARG A 58 8.65 -10.31 2.19
N LEU A 59 7.38 -10.57 1.82
CA LEU A 59 6.77 -11.90 1.97
C LEU A 59 7.54 -12.97 1.17
N GLN A 60 7.86 -12.70 -0.09
CA GLN A 60 8.60 -13.62 -0.96
C GLN A 60 9.99 -13.94 -0.41
N ASN A 61 10.67 -12.94 0.15
CA ASN A 61 12.00 -13.07 0.73
C ASN A 61 12.00 -13.61 2.18
N GLN A 62 10.82 -13.89 2.75
CA GLN A 62 10.67 -14.28 4.16
C GLN A 62 11.18 -13.21 5.15
N GLU A 63 11.15 -11.95 4.75
CA GLU A 63 11.46 -10.79 5.58
C GLU A 63 10.23 -10.30 6.36
N ALA A 64 9.04 -10.79 6.00
CA ALA A 64 7.80 -10.56 6.69
C ALA A 64 6.94 -11.82 6.68
N ASP A 65 6.16 -12.02 7.75
CA ASP A 65 5.22 -13.13 7.91
C ASP A 65 3.81 -12.74 7.48
N LEU A 66 3.47 -11.47 7.68
CA LEU A 66 2.18 -10.87 7.33
C LEU A 66 2.41 -9.62 6.48
N ALA A 67 1.47 -9.33 5.60
CA ALA A 67 1.51 -8.10 4.79
C ALA A 67 0.12 -7.62 4.41
N LEU A 68 -0.04 -6.29 4.30
CA LEU A 68 -1.18 -5.67 3.64
C LEU A 68 -0.84 -5.45 2.16
N LEU A 69 -1.70 -5.94 1.29
CA LEU A 69 -1.53 -5.84 -0.16
C LEU A 69 -2.83 -5.35 -0.79
N GLN A 70 -2.73 -4.58 -1.85
CA GLN A 70 -3.85 -4.36 -2.76
C GLN A 70 -4.20 -5.66 -3.49
N ASN A 71 -5.45 -5.83 -3.88
CA ASN A 71 -5.96 -7.07 -4.48
C ASN A 71 -5.34 -7.39 -5.86
N ASP A 72 -4.81 -6.41 -6.55
CA ASP A 72 -4.10 -6.52 -7.83
C ASP A 72 -2.60 -6.85 -7.67
N THR A 73 -2.07 -6.78 -6.45
CA THR A 73 -0.67 -7.10 -6.16
C THR A 73 -0.49 -8.58 -5.83
N GLN A 74 0.35 -9.26 -6.59
CA GLN A 74 0.65 -10.67 -6.36
C GLN A 74 1.64 -10.86 -5.20
N GLY A 75 1.21 -11.55 -4.15
CA GLY A 75 2.04 -11.85 -2.97
C GLY A 75 3.12 -12.92 -3.19
N GLY A 76 3.13 -13.57 -4.35
CA GLY A 76 4.02 -14.71 -4.65
C GLY A 76 3.37 -16.07 -4.40
N ALA A 77 4.00 -17.14 -4.92
CA ALA A 77 3.45 -18.50 -4.94
C ALA A 77 3.22 -19.11 -3.55
N GLN A 78 3.93 -18.62 -2.54
CA GLN A 78 3.82 -19.15 -1.16
C GLN A 78 2.90 -18.29 -0.28
N ALA A 79 2.51 -17.09 -0.72
CA ALA A 79 1.59 -16.25 0.01
C ALA A 79 0.14 -16.77 -0.11
N ARG A 80 -0.62 -16.57 0.96
CA ARG A 80 -2.05 -16.90 1.01
C ARG A 80 -2.83 -15.68 1.50
N SER A 81 -3.91 -15.35 0.82
CA SER A 81 -4.86 -14.38 1.34
C SER A 81 -5.59 -14.96 2.55
N LEU A 82 -5.57 -14.25 3.65
CA LEU A 82 -6.31 -14.61 4.87
C LEU A 82 -7.72 -14.00 4.85
N THR A 83 -7.82 -12.74 4.49
CA THR A 83 -9.08 -12.00 4.41
C THR A 83 -8.92 -10.72 3.61
N ALA A 84 -10.03 -10.18 3.11
CA ALA A 84 -10.11 -8.81 2.63
C ALA A 84 -10.54 -7.91 3.80
N ILE A 85 -9.80 -6.83 4.04
CA ILE A 85 -10.02 -5.96 5.20
C ILE A 85 -10.80 -4.70 4.80
N HIS A 86 -10.45 -4.10 3.67
CA HIS A 86 -10.96 -2.78 3.28
C HIS A 86 -11.06 -2.64 1.75
N PRO A 87 -12.19 -2.12 1.20
CA PRO A 87 -12.24 -1.73 -0.20
C PRO A 87 -11.45 -0.45 -0.42
N GLU A 88 -10.60 -0.42 -1.43
CA GLU A 88 -9.87 0.79 -1.83
C GLU A 88 -10.52 1.42 -3.05
N LEU A 89 -10.62 2.74 -3.02
CA LEU A 89 -11.10 3.55 -4.13
C LEU A 89 -9.97 4.46 -4.59
N LEU A 90 -9.79 4.57 -5.90
CA LEU A 90 -8.87 5.54 -6.47
C LEU A 90 -9.60 6.86 -6.70
N HIS A 91 -9.06 7.94 -6.18
CA HIS A 91 -9.51 9.29 -6.43
C HIS A 91 -8.45 10.07 -7.21
N PHE A 92 -8.86 10.69 -8.30
CA PHE A 92 -8.06 11.70 -8.97
C PHE A 92 -8.51 13.07 -8.50
N LEU A 93 -7.57 13.84 -7.96
CA LEU A 93 -7.80 15.21 -7.51
C LEU A 93 -6.99 16.14 -8.40
N CYS A 94 -7.59 17.23 -8.84
CA CYS A 94 -6.90 18.29 -9.55
C CYS A 94 -7.09 19.64 -8.83
N HIS A 95 -6.15 20.55 -9.06
CA HIS A 95 -6.33 21.91 -8.57
C HIS A 95 -7.53 22.56 -9.26
N ARG A 96 -8.27 23.40 -8.54
CA ARG A 96 -9.48 24.05 -9.05
C ARG A 96 -9.25 24.80 -10.37
N ASP A 97 -8.09 25.46 -10.47
CA ASP A 97 -7.77 26.32 -11.60
C ASP A 97 -7.07 25.55 -12.75
N ALA A 98 -6.83 24.25 -12.56
CA ALA A 98 -6.42 23.38 -13.64
C ALA A 98 -7.68 23.01 -14.45
N ASP A 99 -7.75 23.44 -15.70
CA ASP A 99 -8.90 23.16 -16.57
C ASP A 99 -8.87 21.70 -17.07
N ILE A 100 -8.92 20.76 -16.12
CA ILE A 100 -8.89 19.30 -16.34
C ILE A 100 -10.27 18.75 -15.97
N GLN A 101 -10.99 18.23 -16.94
CA GLN A 101 -12.32 17.66 -16.77
C GLN A 101 -12.34 16.15 -16.97
N SER A 102 -11.29 15.59 -17.57
CA SER A 102 -11.15 14.17 -17.79
C SER A 102 -9.68 13.73 -17.68
N LEU A 103 -9.46 12.43 -17.44
CA LEU A 103 -8.11 11.87 -17.39
C LEU A 103 -7.37 11.95 -18.73
N HIS A 104 -8.07 12.07 -19.85
CA HIS A 104 -7.46 12.24 -21.18
C HIS A 104 -6.79 13.61 -21.37
N GLU A 105 -7.11 14.58 -20.53
CA GLU A 105 -6.56 15.94 -20.58
C GLU A 105 -5.29 16.09 -19.72
N LEU A 106 -4.80 15.01 -19.15
CA LEU A 106 -3.60 15.03 -18.30
C LEU A 106 -2.29 15.26 -19.07
N ALA A 107 -2.29 15.16 -20.40
CA ALA A 107 -1.09 15.38 -21.20
C ALA A 107 -0.48 16.76 -20.93
N GLY A 108 0.83 16.82 -20.68
CA GLY A 108 1.55 18.05 -20.32
C GLY A 108 1.45 18.46 -18.84
N HIS A 109 0.58 17.82 -18.06
CA HIS A 109 0.42 18.16 -16.64
C HIS A 109 1.36 17.36 -15.75
N THR A 110 1.60 17.88 -14.55
CA THR A 110 2.31 17.18 -13.47
C THR A 110 1.32 16.31 -12.71
N VAL A 111 1.64 15.01 -12.56
CA VAL A 111 0.79 14.04 -11.88
C VAL A 111 1.57 13.32 -10.78
N ALA A 112 1.11 13.44 -9.55
CA ALA A 112 1.64 12.65 -8.43
C ALA A 112 1.00 11.26 -8.44
N VAL A 113 1.82 10.22 -8.63
CA VAL A 113 1.36 8.84 -8.82
C VAL A 113 1.54 7.94 -7.59
N GLY A 114 1.95 8.51 -6.46
CA GLY A 114 2.32 7.77 -5.27
C GLY A 114 3.83 7.57 -5.16
N THR A 115 4.27 6.95 -4.07
CA THR A 115 5.69 6.64 -3.87
C THR A 115 6.12 5.44 -4.71
N LYS A 116 7.41 5.38 -5.04
CA LYS A 116 7.97 4.24 -5.78
C LYS A 116 7.72 2.92 -5.05
N GLY A 117 7.21 1.92 -5.76
CA GLY A 117 6.88 0.61 -5.22
C GLY A 117 5.56 0.56 -4.45
N SER A 118 4.76 1.64 -4.49
CA SER A 118 3.41 1.63 -3.93
C SER A 118 2.40 1.00 -4.90
N GLY A 119 1.29 0.50 -4.34
CA GLY A 119 0.17 0.03 -5.16
C GLY A 119 -0.48 1.15 -5.95
N SER A 120 -0.50 2.39 -5.42
CA SER A 120 -0.99 3.57 -6.15
C SER A 120 -0.19 3.84 -7.41
N GLU A 121 1.14 3.75 -7.34
CA GLU A 121 2.00 3.89 -8.52
C GLU A 121 1.65 2.83 -9.56
N GLN A 122 1.63 1.55 -9.16
CA GLN A 122 1.33 0.44 -10.06
C GLN A 122 -0.03 0.62 -10.72
N PHE A 123 -1.07 0.86 -9.93
CA PHE A 123 -2.43 1.04 -10.44
C PHE A 123 -2.53 2.22 -11.41
N THR A 124 -1.87 3.35 -11.10
CA THR A 124 -1.90 4.54 -11.96
C THR A 124 -1.23 4.26 -13.31
N HIS A 125 -0.10 3.57 -13.35
CA HIS A 125 0.56 3.15 -14.59
C HIS A 125 -0.34 2.22 -15.43
N GLU A 126 -1.02 1.26 -14.80
CA GLU A 126 -1.94 0.36 -15.49
C GLU A 126 -3.15 1.11 -16.05
N LEU A 127 -3.70 2.05 -15.28
CA LEU A 127 -4.81 2.90 -15.73
C LEU A 127 -4.41 3.78 -16.91
N PHE A 128 -3.24 4.43 -16.86
CA PHE A 128 -2.76 5.25 -17.98
C PHE A 128 -2.59 4.40 -19.26
N ARG A 129 -2.03 3.22 -19.13
CA ARG A 129 -1.91 2.28 -20.25
C ARG A 129 -3.29 1.88 -20.80
N TYR A 130 -4.26 1.61 -19.93
CA TYR A 130 -5.63 1.27 -20.33
C TYR A 130 -6.32 2.42 -21.08
N LEU A 131 -6.11 3.66 -20.63
CA LEU A 131 -6.64 4.86 -21.24
C LEU A 131 -5.87 5.31 -22.50
N GLY A 132 -4.76 4.65 -22.83
CA GLY A 132 -3.91 5.03 -23.97
C GLY A 132 -3.12 6.32 -23.74
N LEU A 133 -2.96 6.74 -22.46
CA LEU A 133 -2.15 7.90 -22.10
C LEU A 133 -0.67 7.53 -22.14
N ALA A 134 0.10 8.24 -22.94
CA ALA A 134 1.53 8.02 -23.03
C ALA A 134 2.24 8.70 -21.87
N GLU A 135 2.87 7.92 -20.97
CA GLU A 135 3.57 8.46 -19.79
C GLU A 135 4.64 9.51 -20.13
N LYS A 136 5.27 9.42 -21.31
CA LYS A 136 6.22 10.43 -21.81
C LYS A 136 5.60 11.82 -22.03
N GLU A 137 4.28 11.90 -22.09
CA GLU A 137 3.52 13.14 -22.23
C GLU A 137 3.10 13.71 -20.87
N LEU A 138 3.39 13.00 -19.77
CA LEU A 138 3.07 13.35 -18.41
C LEU A 138 4.36 13.69 -17.64
N ASN A 139 4.26 14.64 -16.72
CA ASN A 139 5.34 14.92 -15.77
C ASN A 139 5.04 14.17 -14.45
N LEU A 140 5.52 12.92 -14.35
CA LEU A 140 5.22 12.05 -13.20
C LEU A 140 6.09 12.38 -12.00
N LYS A 141 5.45 12.59 -10.84
CA LYS A 141 6.11 12.78 -9.54
C LYS A 141 5.79 11.61 -8.60
N HIS A 142 6.83 11.05 -7.99
CA HIS A 142 6.69 9.99 -6.98
C HIS A 142 6.71 10.62 -5.58
N LEU A 143 5.53 10.94 -5.07
CA LEU A 143 5.36 11.66 -3.81
C LEU A 143 4.55 10.85 -2.81
N SER A 144 4.78 11.06 -1.52
CA SER A 144 3.86 10.59 -0.49
C SER A 144 2.52 11.33 -0.60
N LEU A 145 1.45 10.75 -0.05
CA LEU A 145 0.13 11.38 -0.06
C LEU A 145 0.16 12.78 0.57
N ALA A 146 0.85 12.92 1.70
CA ALA A 146 0.97 14.20 2.39
C ALA A 146 1.67 15.27 1.53
N GLU A 147 2.76 14.90 0.87
CA GLU A 147 3.51 15.82 0.01
C GLU A 147 2.74 16.16 -1.28
N ALA A 148 2.11 15.16 -1.91
CA ALA A 148 1.26 15.37 -3.07
C ALA A 148 0.10 16.32 -2.76
N THR A 149 -0.56 16.15 -1.60
CA THR A 149 -1.64 17.04 -1.15
C THR A 149 -1.13 18.46 -0.91
N ARG A 150 0.03 18.58 -0.29
CA ARG A 150 0.64 19.90 -0.03
C ARG A 150 0.92 20.65 -1.35
N GLN A 151 1.55 19.97 -2.33
CA GLN A 151 1.86 20.57 -3.63
C GLN A 151 0.58 20.89 -4.41
N LEU A 152 -0.40 19.98 -4.42
CA LEU A 152 -1.67 20.23 -5.09
C LEU A 152 -2.38 21.49 -4.55
N VAL A 153 -2.43 21.66 -3.22
CA VAL A 153 -3.04 22.84 -2.59
C VAL A 153 -2.26 24.11 -2.90
N ALA A 154 -0.95 24.01 -3.06
CA ALA A 154 -0.09 25.14 -3.43
C ALA A 154 -0.15 25.48 -4.94
N GLY A 155 -0.81 24.66 -5.77
CA GLY A 155 -0.87 24.85 -7.22
C GLY A 155 0.45 24.49 -7.96
N GLU A 156 1.26 23.58 -7.38
CA GLU A 156 2.57 23.16 -7.90
C GLU A 156 2.51 21.89 -8.77
#